data_edf69e8aea92af3f3f66b1de538b2726
#
_entry.id   edf69e8aea92af3f3f66b1de538b2726
#
_cell.length_a   1.000
_cell.length_b   1.000
_cell.length_c   1.000
_cell.angle_alpha   90.00
_cell.angle_beta   90.00
_cell.angle_gamma   90.00
#
_symmetry.space_group_name_H-M   'P 1'
#
loop_
_entity.id
_entity.type
_entity.pdbx_description
1 polymer ?
#
loop_
_entity_poly.entity_id
_entity_poly.type
_entity_poly.pdbx_seq_one_letter_code
_entity_poly.pdbx_strand_id
1 'polypeptide(L)'
;MVVPAVALVALTALGITALLGGLDEAPDVPKPLGQGAVLDQGMYSTRFVESRVKVEKGELSFDEDNRFVELVFDVTNKTDETARVGMPPEQPSQAFTLTSFAGSLLKISPAFSKESGPFTFALIKGDESQQLQPDVPTQVIVRYRLKEGERPPAQITIDVGSFEEGTGFGSTELRWKMVSEQVGEKFVPEIKARVTLPVKQEAGA
;
A
#
# COMPACT_ATOMS: atom_id res chain seq x y z
N MET A 1 -42.19 -42.21 -1.94
CA MET A 1 -40.74 -42.50 -2.21
C MET A 1 -39.97 -41.39 -2.90
N VAL A 2 -40.34 -40.10 -2.74
CA VAL A 2 -39.67 -38.99 -3.41
C VAL A 2 -38.57 -38.36 -2.55
N VAL A 3 -38.72 -38.37 -1.22
CA VAL A 3 -37.80 -37.75 -0.26
C VAL A 3 -36.34 -38.28 -0.33
N PRO A 4 -36.08 -39.60 -0.45
CA PRO A 4 -34.68 -40.06 -0.51
C PRO A 4 -33.98 -39.69 -1.83
N ALA A 5 -34.73 -39.60 -2.94
CA ALA A 5 -34.13 -39.19 -4.22
C ALA A 5 -33.73 -37.72 -4.22
N VAL A 6 -34.53 -36.81 -3.65
CA VAL A 6 -34.23 -35.40 -3.52
C VAL A 6 -33.02 -35.18 -2.59
N ALA A 7 -32.94 -35.92 -1.48
CA ALA A 7 -31.80 -35.85 -0.56
C ALA A 7 -30.49 -36.33 -1.23
N LEU A 8 -30.54 -37.38 -2.05
CA LEU A 8 -29.37 -37.87 -2.78
C LEU A 8 -28.87 -36.84 -3.82
N VAL A 9 -29.77 -36.22 -4.58
CA VAL A 9 -29.44 -35.21 -5.57
C VAL A 9 -28.81 -33.98 -4.88
N ALA A 10 -29.38 -33.53 -3.75
CA ALA A 10 -28.83 -32.41 -2.99
C ALA A 10 -27.44 -32.70 -2.43
N LEU A 11 -27.20 -33.89 -1.88
CA LEU A 11 -25.88 -34.30 -1.39
C LEU A 11 -24.85 -34.42 -2.51
N THR A 12 -25.28 -34.92 -3.69
CA THR A 12 -24.37 -35.02 -4.85
C THR A 12 -24.02 -33.64 -5.39
N ALA A 13 -24.96 -32.70 -5.46
CA ALA A 13 -24.72 -31.34 -5.87
C ALA A 13 -23.76 -30.61 -4.91
N LEU A 14 -23.97 -30.73 -3.58
CA LEU A 14 -23.06 -30.20 -2.56
C LEU A 14 -21.66 -30.81 -2.67
N GLY A 15 -21.56 -32.13 -2.87
CA GLY A 15 -20.28 -32.81 -3.04
C GLY A 15 -19.51 -32.34 -4.28
N ILE A 16 -20.19 -32.14 -5.41
CA ILE A 16 -19.59 -31.63 -6.64
C ILE A 16 -19.15 -30.18 -6.46
N THR A 17 -19.96 -29.34 -5.81
CA THR A 17 -19.62 -27.95 -5.52
C THR A 17 -18.37 -27.85 -4.64
N ALA A 18 -18.29 -28.69 -3.60
CA ALA A 18 -17.10 -28.76 -2.73
C ALA A 18 -15.85 -29.22 -3.48
N LEU A 19 -15.96 -30.26 -4.33
CA LEU A 19 -14.85 -30.78 -5.13
C LEU A 19 -14.35 -29.80 -6.20
N LEU A 20 -15.20 -28.89 -6.65
CA LEU A 20 -14.85 -27.85 -7.63
C LEU A 20 -14.40 -26.55 -6.96
N GLY A 21 -14.17 -26.52 -5.64
CA GLY A 21 -13.78 -25.33 -4.90
C GLY A 21 -14.91 -24.32 -4.69
N GLY A 22 -16.17 -24.69 -4.95
CA GLY A 22 -17.32 -23.80 -4.81
C GLY A 22 -17.74 -23.52 -3.35
N LEU A 23 -17.04 -24.12 -2.36
CA LEU A 23 -17.15 -23.81 -0.93
C LEU A 23 -15.92 -23.08 -0.41
N ASP A 24 -14.93 -22.80 -1.26
CA ASP A 24 -13.81 -21.96 -0.89
C ASP A 24 -14.34 -20.55 -0.61
N GLU A 25 -13.85 -19.92 0.45
CA GLU A 25 -14.16 -18.54 0.73
C GLU A 25 -13.79 -17.69 -0.49
N ALA A 26 -14.72 -16.87 -0.97
CA ALA A 26 -14.41 -15.92 -2.03
C ALA A 26 -13.23 -15.05 -1.55
N PRO A 27 -12.21 -14.82 -2.39
CA PRO A 27 -11.08 -13.99 -1.98
C PRO A 27 -11.60 -12.64 -1.48
N ASP A 28 -11.14 -12.23 -0.30
CA ASP A 28 -11.53 -10.96 0.30
C ASP A 28 -11.27 -9.82 -0.68
N VAL A 29 -12.34 -9.15 -1.09
CA VAL A 29 -12.21 -7.98 -1.98
C VAL A 29 -11.60 -6.84 -1.18
N PRO A 30 -10.44 -6.31 -1.57
CA PRO A 30 -9.80 -5.21 -0.84
C PRO A 30 -10.76 -4.04 -0.67
N LYS A 31 -10.82 -3.47 0.54
CA LYS A 31 -11.69 -2.34 0.85
C LYS A 31 -11.38 -1.17 -0.09
N PRO A 32 -12.34 -0.70 -0.91
CA PRO A 32 -12.11 0.46 -1.77
C PRO A 32 -12.10 1.73 -0.93
N LEU A 33 -11.06 2.54 -1.08
CA LEU A 33 -10.87 3.81 -0.39
C LEU A 33 -10.54 4.92 -1.40
N GLY A 34 -10.76 6.16 -0.99
CA GLY A 34 -10.45 7.34 -1.78
C GLY A 34 -9.70 8.40 -0.98
N GLN A 35 -9.58 9.57 -1.56
CA GLN A 35 -8.97 10.74 -0.94
C GLN A 35 -9.63 11.07 0.41
N GLY A 36 -8.81 11.38 1.43
CA GLY A 36 -9.25 11.71 2.78
C GLY A 36 -9.59 10.50 3.67
N ALA A 37 -9.67 9.29 3.10
CA ALA A 37 -9.93 8.08 3.88
C ALA A 37 -8.79 7.79 4.86
N VAL A 38 -9.15 7.19 6.01
CA VAL A 38 -8.19 6.73 7.02
C VAL A 38 -8.23 5.21 7.06
N LEU A 39 -7.06 4.60 7.06
CA LEU A 39 -6.85 3.16 7.19
C LEU A 39 -6.01 2.87 8.43
N ASP A 40 -6.53 2.00 9.30
CA ASP A 40 -5.74 1.37 10.35
C ASP A 40 -5.02 0.14 9.76
N GLN A 41 -3.68 0.19 9.76
CA GLN A 41 -2.81 -0.85 9.25
C GLN A 41 -2.15 -1.68 10.37
N GLY A 42 -2.65 -1.54 11.62
CA GLY A 42 -2.01 -2.11 12.81
C GLY A 42 -0.87 -1.24 13.31
N MET A 43 0.31 -1.36 12.72
CA MET A 43 1.50 -0.59 13.06
C MET A 43 1.37 0.92 12.76
N TYR A 44 0.59 1.27 11.73
CA TYR A 44 0.37 2.66 11.29
C TYR A 44 -1.11 2.99 11.18
N SER A 45 -1.45 4.27 11.44
CA SER A 45 -2.70 4.87 11.02
C SER A 45 -2.39 5.83 9.88
N THR A 46 -3.01 5.62 8.72
CA THR A 46 -2.69 6.37 7.49
C THR A 46 -3.91 7.06 6.94
N ARG A 47 -3.83 8.39 6.76
CA ARG A 47 -4.79 9.16 5.98
C ARG A 47 -4.21 9.42 4.58
N PHE A 48 -4.97 9.06 3.55
CA PHE A 48 -4.63 9.29 2.14
C PHE A 48 -5.05 10.71 1.74
N VAL A 49 -4.10 11.66 1.82
CA VAL A 49 -4.42 13.09 1.70
C VAL A 49 -4.74 13.45 0.26
N GLU A 50 -3.78 13.25 -0.64
CA GLU A 50 -3.94 13.58 -2.06
C GLU A 50 -2.85 12.96 -2.92
N SER A 51 -3.05 13.05 -4.24
CA SER A 51 -2.01 12.92 -5.24
C SER A 51 -1.97 14.18 -6.09
N ARG A 52 -0.78 14.69 -6.36
CA ARG A 52 -0.59 15.97 -7.09
C ARG A 52 0.65 15.96 -7.97
N VAL A 53 0.66 16.83 -8.96
CA VAL A 53 1.88 17.22 -9.68
C VAL A 53 2.56 18.34 -8.91
N LYS A 54 3.85 18.20 -8.67
CA LYS A 54 4.71 19.21 -8.05
C LYS A 54 5.80 19.60 -9.03
N VAL A 55 5.96 20.92 -9.24
CA VAL A 55 7.05 21.47 -10.05
C VAL A 55 8.08 22.08 -9.12
N GLU A 56 9.32 21.65 -9.23
CA GLU A 56 10.47 22.24 -8.55
C GLU A 56 11.32 22.94 -9.60
N LYS A 57 11.46 24.24 -9.45
CA LYS A 57 12.28 25.05 -10.36
C LYS A 57 13.75 24.66 -10.27
N GLY A 58 14.42 24.65 -11.42
CA GLY A 58 15.85 24.47 -11.47
C GLY A 58 16.58 25.50 -10.58
N GLU A 59 17.68 25.11 -9.96
CA GLU A 59 18.47 26.00 -9.08
C GLU A 59 19.11 27.16 -9.85
N LEU A 60 19.45 26.94 -11.11
CA LEU A 60 20.04 27.94 -11.99
C LEU A 60 19.06 28.29 -13.09
N SER A 61 19.19 29.49 -13.66
CA SER A 61 18.27 30.00 -14.69
C SER A 61 18.26 29.23 -16.01
N PHE A 62 19.22 28.34 -16.21
CA PHE A 62 19.33 27.45 -17.36
C PHE A 62 19.00 25.99 -17.03
N ASP A 63 18.71 25.67 -15.76
CA ASP A 63 18.27 24.33 -15.38
C ASP A 63 16.79 24.15 -15.72
N GLU A 64 16.47 22.97 -16.20
CA GLU A 64 15.08 22.60 -16.45
C GLU A 64 14.33 22.36 -15.12
N ASP A 65 13.05 22.70 -15.12
CA ASP A 65 12.16 22.44 -14.00
C ASP A 65 11.96 20.92 -13.84
N ASN A 66 12.09 20.45 -12.60
CA ASN A 66 11.80 19.06 -12.27
C ASN A 66 10.31 18.92 -11.95
N ARG A 67 9.66 17.92 -12.56
CA ARG A 67 8.25 17.63 -12.35
C ARG A 67 8.12 16.28 -11.64
N PHE A 68 7.30 16.25 -10.59
CA PHE A 68 7.05 15.06 -9.80
C PHE A 68 5.55 14.76 -9.70
N VAL A 69 5.20 13.48 -9.65
CA VAL A 69 3.92 13.05 -9.10
C VAL A 69 4.16 12.72 -7.64
N GLU A 70 3.49 13.41 -6.73
CA GLU A 70 3.55 13.20 -5.29
C GLU A 70 2.30 12.51 -4.79
N LEU A 71 2.48 11.49 -3.96
CA LEU A 71 1.47 10.87 -3.12
C LEU A 71 1.69 11.37 -1.70
N VAL A 72 0.69 12.03 -1.12
CA VAL A 72 0.77 12.67 0.19
C VAL A 72 -0.07 11.91 1.18
N PHE A 73 0.54 11.54 2.30
CA PHE A 73 -0.08 10.80 3.39
C PHE A 73 0.13 11.53 4.72
N ASP A 74 -0.84 11.49 5.61
CA ASP A 74 -0.59 11.74 7.04
C ASP A 74 -0.51 10.40 7.75
N VAL A 75 0.63 10.11 8.34
CA VAL A 75 0.95 8.83 8.95
C VAL A 75 1.21 9.01 10.44
N THR A 76 0.55 8.22 11.26
CA THR A 76 0.86 8.08 12.67
C THR A 76 1.45 6.71 12.93
N ASN A 77 2.66 6.66 13.44
CA ASN A 77 3.28 5.44 13.94
C ASN A 77 2.65 5.10 15.30
N LYS A 78 1.98 3.95 15.38
CA LYS A 78 1.24 3.49 16.57
C LYS A 78 2.07 2.62 17.52
N THR A 79 3.35 2.42 17.18
CA THR A 79 4.29 1.66 18.03
C THR A 79 4.97 2.60 19.03
N ASP A 80 5.61 2.04 20.02
CA ASP A 80 6.40 2.75 21.03
C ASP A 80 7.85 3.04 20.58
N GLU A 81 8.26 2.54 19.41
CA GLU A 81 9.57 2.77 18.85
C GLU A 81 9.51 3.65 17.59
N THR A 82 10.61 4.36 17.30
CA THR A 82 10.75 5.12 16.06
C THR A 82 10.77 4.18 14.86
N ALA A 83 9.85 4.38 13.94
CA ALA A 83 9.79 3.62 12.69
C ALA A 83 10.45 4.37 11.53
N ARG A 84 10.70 3.67 10.42
CA ARG A 84 11.24 4.26 9.20
C ARG A 84 10.13 4.50 8.17
N VAL A 85 10.29 5.57 7.39
CA VAL A 85 9.47 5.78 6.20
C VAL A 85 9.67 4.64 5.21
N GLY A 86 10.90 4.30 4.89
CA GLY A 86 11.26 3.24 3.94
C GLY A 86 10.90 3.56 2.49
N MET A 87 10.78 2.52 1.66
CA MET A 87 10.39 2.63 0.24
C MET A 87 9.34 1.57 -0.11
N PRO A 88 8.43 1.85 -1.07
CA PRO A 88 7.56 0.85 -1.65
C PRO A 88 8.37 -0.33 -2.24
N PRO A 89 7.89 -1.56 -2.11
CA PRO A 89 8.56 -2.73 -2.67
C PRO A 89 8.51 -2.69 -4.22
N GLU A 90 9.56 -3.17 -4.88
CA GLU A 90 9.55 -3.32 -6.34
C GLU A 90 8.52 -4.36 -6.81
N GLN A 91 8.30 -5.38 -5.97
CA GLN A 91 7.30 -6.43 -6.19
C GLN A 91 6.55 -6.68 -4.88
N PRO A 92 5.22 -6.89 -4.92
CA PRO A 92 4.43 -7.13 -3.71
C PRO A 92 4.97 -8.26 -2.83
N SER A 93 5.51 -9.32 -3.43
CA SER A 93 6.08 -10.45 -2.70
C SER A 93 7.30 -10.11 -1.83
N GLN A 94 7.96 -8.99 -2.04
CA GLN A 94 9.10 -8.55 -1.22
C GLN A 94 8.65 -7.85 0.06
N ALA A 95 7.40 -7.40 0.11
CA ALA A 95 6.88 -6.61 1.23
C ALA A 95 6.77 -7.43 2.53
N PHE A 96 6.68 -8.76 2.47
CA PHE A 96 6.48 -9.59 3.67
C PHE A 96 7.59 -9.44 4.73
N THR A 97 8.78 -9.00 4.33
CA THR A 97 9.92 -8.73 5.23
C THR A 97 10.04 -7.27 5.67
N LEU A 98 9.19 -6.38 5.13
CA LEU A 98 9.28 -4.95 5.38
C LEU A 98 8.32 -4.52 6.49
N THR A 99 8.82 -3.73 7.44
CA THR A 99 8.03 -3.13 8.53
C THR A 99 7.99 -1.61 8.47
N SER A 100 8.59 -1.00 7.42
CA SER A 100 8.51 0.44 7.19
C SER A 100 7.14 0.85 6.63
N PHE A 101 6.74 2.11 6.83
CA PHE A 101 5.47 2.62 6.32
C PHE A 101 5.31 2.40 4.82
N ALA A 102 6.26 2.88 4.01
CA ALA A 102 6.15 2.76 2.56
C ALA A 102 6.25 1.30 2.06
N GLY A 103 6.82 0.40 2.87
CA GLY A 103 6.79 -1.05 2.61
C GLY A 103 5.37 -1.63 2.56
N SER A 104 4.39 -0.97 3.20
CA SER A 104 2.99 -1.36 3.14
C SER A 104 2.26 -0.93 1.85
N LEU A 105 2.85 -0.07 1.04
CA LEU A 105 2.32 0.34 -0.27
C LEU A 105 2.70 -0.72 -1.30
N LEU A 106 1.99 -1.85 -1.29
CA LEU A 106 2.34 -3.10 -1.97
C LEU A 106 2.47 -2.95 -3.48
N LYS A 107 1.62 -2.10 -4.08
CA LYS A 107 1.61 -1.84 -5.51
C LYS A 107 1.06 -0.45 -5.79
N ILE A 108 1.75 0.30 -6.64
CA ILE A 108 1.33 1.62 -7.12
C ILE A 108 1.10 1.52 -8.61
N SER A 109 -0.07 1.95 -9.09
CA SER A 109 -0.49 1.87 -10.49
C SER A 109 -1.04 3.21 -10.99
N PRO A 110 -0.66 3.65 -12.19
CA PRO A 110 0.26 2.99 -13.11
C PRO A 110 1.69 2.92 -12.53
N ALA A 111 2.47 1.92 -12.99
CA ALA A 111 3.86 1.79 -12.58
C ALA A 111 4.71 2.92 -13.19
N PHE A 112 5.58 3.50 -12.38
CA PHE A 112 6.60 4.44 -12.84
C PHE A 112 7.88 3.70 -13.22
N SER A 113 8.72 4.33 -14.05
CA SER A 113 10.02 3.74 -14.39
C SER A 113 10.94 3.70 -13.17
N LYS A 114 11.89 2.76 -13.12
CA LYS A 114 12.87 2.65 -12.02
C LYS A 114 13.72 3.92 -11.83
N GLU A 115 13.96 4.65 -12.92
CA GLU A 115 14.72 5.91 -12.93
C GLU A 115 13.92 7.07 -12.34
N SER A 116 12.59 6.97 -12.30
CA SER A 116 11.68 7.99 -11.75
C SER A 116 11.62 8.00 -10.22
N GLY A 117 12.12 7.00 -9.55
CA GLY A 117 12.03 6.84 -8.09
C GLY A 117 11.55 5.43 -7.72
N PRO A 118 10.93 5.25 -6.53
CA PRO A 118 10.35 6.28 -5.64
C PRO A 118 11.39 7.03 -4.80
N PHE A 119 11.11 8.31 -4.50
CA PHE A 119 11.76 9.09 -3.45
C PHE A 119 10.77 9.25 -2.31
N THR A 120 11.17 8.84 -1.11
CA THR A 120 10.28 8.80 0.06
C THR A 120 10.87 9.55 1.23
N PHE A 121 10.06 10.37 1.89
CA PHE A 121 10.48 11.10 3.09
C PHE A 121 9.27 11.56 3.90
N ALA A 122 9.51 11.80 5.17
CA ALA A 122 8.60 12.49 6.08
C ALA A 122 8.98 13.97 6.14
N LEU A 123 8.01 14.86 6.29
CA LEU A 123 8.23 16.29 6.52
C LEU A 123 8.09 16.60 8.01
N ILE A 124 9.19 17.00 8.65
CA ILE A 124 9.24 17.41 10.06
C ILE A 124 9.66 18.87 10.12
N LYS A 125 8.73 19.76 10.42
CA LYS A 125 8.96 21.22 10.47
C LYS A 125 9.50 21.81 9.16
N GLY A 126 9.22 21.16 8.03
CA GLY A 126 9.69 21.55 6.70
C GLY A 126 10.94 20.84 6.21
N ASP A 127 11.64 20.11 7.08
CA ASP A 127 12.82 19.33 6.72
C ASP A 127 12.48 17.88 6.38
N GLU A 128 13.21 17.28 5.44
CA GLU A 128 13.06 15.88 5.07
C GLU A 128 13.67 14.96 6.12
N SER A 129 12.96 13.90 6.48
CA SER A 129 13.37 12.89 7.45
C SER A 129 13.00 11.49 6.98
N GLN A 130 13.74 10.48 7.44
CA GLN A 130 13.39 9.07 7.24
C GLN A 130 12.73 8.44 8.47
N GLN A 131 12.36 9.23 9.48
CA GLN A 131 11.87 8.74 10.76
C GLN A 131 10.42 9.16 11.02
N LEU A 132 9.66 8.22 11.61
CA LEU A 132 8.31 8.42 12.12
C LEU A 132 8.34 8.19 13.64
N GLN A 133 8.18 9.26 14.41
CA GLN A 133 8.16 9.18 15.87
C GLN A 133 6.85 8.55 16.38
N PRO A 134 6.89 7.83 17.50
CA PRO A 134 5.69 7.26 18.13
C PRO A 134 4.60 8.32 18.34
N ASP A 135 3.37 7.99 17.98
CA ASP A 135 2.13 8.76 18.18
C ASP A 135 2.14 10.19 17.59
N VAL A 136 3.17 10.53 16.78
CA VAL A 136 3.25 11.86 16.13
C VAL A 136 2.71 11.77 14.70
N PRO A 137 1.56 12.40 14.38
CA PRO A 137 1.08 12.52 13.01
C PRO A 137 2.12 13.26 12.16
N THR A 138 2.58 12.62 11.11
CA THR A 138 3.66 13.15 10.26
C THR A 138 3.25 13.05 8.81
N GLN A 139 3.45 14.11 8.04
CA GLN A 139 3.22 14.07 6.60
C GLN A 139 4.35 13.28 5.93
N VAL A 140 3.96 12.26 5.15
CA VAL A 140 4.87 11.45 4.35
C VAL A 140 4.59 11.68 2.88
N ILE A 141 5.65 11.84 2.11
CA ILE A 141 5.60 12.02 0.66
C ILE A 141 6.32 10.84 -0.01
N VAL A 142 5.63 10.25 -0.99
CA VAL A 142 6.22 9.30 -1.94
C VAL A 142 6.13 9.95 -3.31
N ARG A 143 7.27 10.27 -3.92
CA ARG A 143 7.29 11.00 -5.20
C ARG A 143 8.03 10.27 -6.30
N TYR A 144 7.56 10.47 -7.51
CA TYR A 144 8.12 9.95 -8.74
C TYR A 144 8.41 11.08 -9.70
N ARG A 145 9.64 11.13 -10.22
CA ARG A 145 10.03 12.14 -11.22
C ARG A 145 9.41 11.79 -12.58
N LEU A 146 8.76 12.75 -13.20
CA LEU A 146 8.30 12.64 -14.57
C LEU A 146 9.45 12.96 -15.53
N LYS A 147 9.55 12.21 -16.60
CA LYS A 147 10.46 12.52 -17.71
C LYS A 147 9.96 13.76 -18.46
N GLU A 148 10.86 14.40 -19.19
CA GLU A 148 10.50 15.51 -20.05
C GLU A 148 9.38 15.10 -21.04
N GLY A 149 8.35 15.94 -21.17
CA GLY A 149 7.17 15.64 -22.01
C GLY A 149 6.24 14.54 -21.49
N GLU A 150 6.60 13.83 -20.42
CA GLU A 150 5.75 12.79 -19.82
C GLU A 150 4.50 13.43 -19.19
N ARG A 151 3.32 12.88 -19.53
CA ARG A 151 2.06 13.31 -18.95
C ARG A 151 1.81 12.57 -17.64
N PRO A 152 1.47 13.30 -16.55
CA PRO A 152 1.07 12.64 -15.32
C PRO A 152 -0.20 11.81 -15.54
N PRO A 153 -0.34 10.68 -14.86
CA PRO A 153 -1.57 9.89 -14.92
C PRO A 153 -2.75 10.68 -14.35
N ALA A 154 -3.97 10.40 -14.81
CA ALA A 154 -5.16 11.07 -14.29
C ALA A 154 -5.47 10.66 -12.84
N GLN A 155 -5.09 9.42 -12.47
CA GLN A 155 -5.29 8.88 -11.13
C GLN A 155 -4.19 7.86 -10.79
N ILE A 156 -3.97 7.66 -9.50
CA ILE A 156 -3.09 6.63 -8.95
C ILE A 156 -3.94 5.67 -8.13
N THR A 157 -3.73 4.37 -8.32
CA THR A 157 -4.29 3.31 -7.46
C THR A 157 -3.18 2.67 -6.66
N ILE A 158 -3.41 2.47 -5.35
CA ILE A 158 -2.45 1.93 -4.41
C ILE A 158 -3.07 0.71 -3.73
N ASP A 159 -2.45 -0.45 -3.86
CA ASP A 159 -2.77 -1.61 -3.03
C ASP A 159 -1.98 -1.51 -1.72
N VAL A 160 -2.68 -1.55 -0.60
CA VAL A 160 -2.12 -1.27 0.73
C VAL A 160 -2.27 -2.49 1.62
N GLY A 161 -1.16 -2.90 2.24
CA GLY A 161 -1.11 -3.98 3.22
C GLY A 161 -1.31 -3.49 4.65
N SER A 162 -1.33 -4.43 5.58
CA SER A 162 -1.43 -4.20 7.02
C SER A 162 -0.39 -5.01 7.78
N PHE A 163 -0.21 -4.66 9.05
CA PHE A 163 0.72 -5.31 9.95
C PHE A 163 -0.01 -5.89 11.14
N GLU A 164 0.53 -6.97 11.67
CA GLU A 164 0.11 -7.59 12.92
C GLU A 164 1.31 -7.91 13.80
N GLU A 165 1.09 -7.96 15.11
CA GLU A 165 2.09 -8.50 16.02
C GLU A 165 2.04 -10.03 15.99
N GLY A 166 3.19 -10.65 15.91
CA GLY A 166 3.31 -12.10 15.93
C GLY A 166 4.70 -12.55 16.35
N THR A 167 4.79 -13.77 16.80
CA THR A 167 6.08 -14.39 17.13
C THR A 167 6.79 -14.84 15.87
N GLY A 168 8.10 -14.62 15.78
CA GLY A 168 8.94 -15.16 14.73
C GLY A 168 9.11 -16.68 14.88
N PHE A 169 9.56 -17.34 13.82
CA PHE A 169 9.86 -18.78 13.87
C PHE A 169 10.96 -19.06 14.93
N GLY A 170 10.63 -19.86 15.93
CA GLY A 170 11.54 -20.19 17.03
C GLY A 170 11.79 -19.07 18.05
N SER A 171 11.01 -17.99 18.03
CA SER A 171 11.09 -16.88 18.99
C SER A 171 9.77 -16.73 19.75
N THR A 172 9.87 -16.34 21.01
CA THR A 172 8.72 -15.94 21.83
C THR A 172 8.51 -14.41 21.84
N GLU A 173 9.44 -13.67 21.23
CA GLU A 173 9.32 -12.22 21.12
C GLU A 173 8.27 -11.83 20.09
N LEU A 174 7.36 -10.94 20.48
CA LEU A 174 6.41 -10.31 19.57
C LEU A 174 7.16 -9.31 18.68
N ARG A 175 6.88 -9.39 17.40
CA ARG A 175 7.41 -8.45 16.39
C ARG A 175 6.34 -8.12 15.38
N TRP A 176 6.36 -6.90 14.91
CA TRP A 176 5.52 -6.50 13.80
C TRP A 176 5.93 -7.23 12.51
N LYS A 177 4.95 -7.74 11.80
CA LYS A 177 5.13 -8.40 10.50
C LYS A 177 4.00 -8.00 9.54
N MET A 178 4.28 -8.00 8.25
CA MET A 178 3.28 -7.83 7.21
C MET A 178 2.30 -9.00 7.24
N VAL A 179 0.99 -8.70 7.29
CA VAL A 179 -0.05 -9.72 7.14
C VAL A 179 0.08 -10.36 5.76
N SER A 180 0.28 -11.67 5.73
CA SER A 180 0.57 -12.39 4.50
C SER A 180 0.01 -13.80 4.56
N GLU A 181 -0.49 -14.29 3.44
CA GLU A 181 -0.88 -15.68 3.27
C GLU A 181 0.28 -16.52 2.73
N GLN A 182 0.36 -17.75 3.17
CA GLN A 182 1.30 -18.70 2.59
C GLN A 182 0.66 -19.40 1.38
N VAL A 183 1.16 -19.11 0.20
CA VAL A 183 0.74 -19.73 -1.05
C VAL A 183 1.87 -20.64 -1.56
N GLY A 184 1.78 -21.94 -1.29
CA GLY A 184 2.88 -22.87 -1.54
C GLY A 184 4.09 -22.56 -0.66
N GLU A 185 5.25 -22.29 -1.29
CA GLU A 185 6.49 -21.90 -0.59
C GLU A 185 6.68 -20.38 -0.44
N LYS A 186 5.72 -19.56 -0.89
CA LYS A 186 5.83 -18.10 -0.90
C LYS A 186 4.86 -17.47 0.09
N PHE A 187 5.30 -16.40 0.72
CA PHE A 187 4.43 -15.51 1.46
C PHE A 187 3.95 -14.39 0.54
N VAL A 188 2.63 -14.24 0.42
CA VAL A 188 1.98 -13.22 -0.40
C VAL A 188 1.31 -12.23 0.55
N PRO A 189 1.72 -10.96 0.56
CA PRO A 189 1.08 -9.94 1.40
C PRO A 189 -0.39 -9.77 1.05
N GLU A 190 -1.22 -9.70 2.09
CA GLU A 190 -2.65 -9.46 1.95
C GLU A 190 -2.91 -7.98 1.60
N ILE A 191 -3.79 -7.73 0.63
CA ILE A 191 -4.22 -6.38 0.28
C ILE A 191 -5.38 -5.97 1.18
N LYS A 192 -5.10 -5.21 2.22
CA LYS A 192 -6.12 -4.71 3.17
C LYS A 192 -7.08 -3.71 2.54
N ALA A 193 -6.56 -2.84 1.68
CA ALA A 193 -7.35 -1.83 0.99
C ALA A 193 -6.76 -1.49 -0.39
N ARG A 194 -7.63 -1.03 -1.29
CA ARG A 194 -7.26 -0.43 -2.56
C ARG A 194 -7.69 1.02 -2.58
N VAL A 195 -6.71 1.92 -2.66
CA VAL A 195 -6.92 3.37 -2.58
C VAL A 195 -6.78 3.97 -3.98
N THR A 196 -7.74 4.80 -4.39
CA THR A 196 -7.67 5.52 -5.67
C THR A 196 -7.66 7.03 -5.39
N LEU A 197 -6.61 7.70 -5.89
CA LEU A 197 -6.40 9.14 -5.74
C LEU A 197 -6.36 9.81 -7.11
N PRO A 198 -7.22 10.81 -7.39
CA PRO A 198 -7.07 11.64 -8.57
C PRO A 198 -5.80 12.48 -8.47
N VAL A 199 -5.04 12.58 -9.57
CA VAL A 199 -3.83 13.40 -9.60
C VAL A 199 -4.22 14.84 -9.90
N LYS A 200 -4.05 15.73 -8.92
CA LYS A 200 -4.30 17.16 -9.08
C LYS A 200 -3.15 17.80 -9.87
N GLN A 201 -3.50 18.58 -10.88
CA GLN A 201 -2.54 19.43 -11.56
C GLN A 201 -2.22 20.64 -10.67
N GLU A 202 -0.97 21.07 -10.61
CA GLU A 202 -0.63 22.33 -9.94
C GLU A 202 -1.32 23.47 -10.71
N ALA A 203 -2.05 24.34 -10.00
CA ALA A 203 -2.70 25.49 -10.62
C ALA A 203 -1.63 26.48 -11.06
N GLY A 204 -1.32 26.52 -12.35
CA GLY A 204 -0.39 27.49 -12.92
C GLY A 204 0.79 26.91 -13.72
N ALA A 205 0.71 25.65 -14.16
CA ALA A 205 1.67 25.11 -15.15
C ALA A 205 1.14 25.23 -16.57
#